data_39383cbacb64790f7e4ceebf821fa316
#
_entry.id   39383cbacb64790f7e4ceebf821fa316
#
_cell.length_a   1.000
_cell.length_b   1.000
_cell.length_c   1.000
_cell.angle_alpha   90.00
_cell.angle_beta   90.00
_cell.angle_gamma   90.00
#
_symmetry.space_group_name_H-M   'P 1'
#
loop_
_entity.id
_entity.type
_entity.pdbx_description
1 polymer ?
#
loop_
_entity_poly.entity_id
_entity_poly.type
_entity_poly.pdbx_seq_one_letter_code
_entity_poly.pdbx_strand_id
1 'polypeptide(L)'
;RASLLYRDIPYLGSFRSNDPRVDSIWATGAYTLHLNLQEYLVEAPKRDRLVWLGDLHPEVRTALAVFGDNEALSRGLDFARDETPLPGWMNGMCSYSLWWVLIHRDYYMYRGDLNYLKQQQQYLSDLMKILMSKVDAEGREHLDGGGRFLDWPTSEDTLAVNAGLHALMLMTFEAGAEMLNALGDKELAAQCTATADRMKKVTPDYKTSKQSAALIALAGIVPAETANKEVLEVGGAHGFSTFYGYYMLKAQALAGDYTDAIQNMKDYWGGMLDLGATTFWEDFDINWKKNAARIDELIPAGKVDVHRTYGDYCYKGYRHSLAHGWASGPTAWLSEYVLGVKIVEPGCKAVKIEPNLGGLEWVEGTVPTPYGVIKVRHEKQADGKIKSKIEVPKGVKVVK
;
A
#
# COMPACT_ATOMS: atom_id res chain seq x y z
N ARG A 1 25.97 -25.43 -2.99
CA ARG A 1 25.34 -25.11 -1.71
C ARG A 1 24.58 -23.80 -1.88
N ALA A 2 23.33 -23.78 -1.52
CA ALA A 2 22.52 -22.54 -1.43
C ALA A 2 22.36 -22.19 0.05
N SER A 3 22.39 -20.90 0.38
CA SER A 3 22.14 -20.39 1.74
C SER A 3 21.07 -19.35 1.66
N LEU A 4 20.04 -19.46 2.53
CA LEU A 4 19.04 -18.41 2.73
C LEU A 4 19.54 -17.49 3.82
N LEU A 5 19.57 -16.19 3.55
CA LEU A 5 19.88 -15.15 4.51
C LEU A 5 18.65 -14.26 4.68
N TYR A 6 18.10 -14.19 5.87
CA TYR A 6 16.97 -13.33 6.23
C TYR A 6 17.04 -12.94 7.71
N ARG A 7 16.29 -11.92 8.11
CA ARG A 7 16.25 -11.51 9.52
C ARG A 7 15.41 -12.50 10.34
N ASP A 8 15.93 -12.85 11.52
CA ASP A 8 15.18 -13.63 12.50
C ASP A 8 14.29 -12.68 13.34
N ILE A 9 13.08 -12.44 12.86
CA ILE A 9 12.08 -11.56 13.49
C ILE A 9 10.76 -12.30 13.67
N PRO A 10 10.08 -12.14 14.82
CA PRO A 10 8.83 -12.83 15.07
C PRO A 10 7.68 -12.23 14.27
N TYR A 11 6.78 -13.10 13.80
CA TYR A 11 5.48 -12.69 13.29
C TYR A 11 4.56 -12.39 14.48
N LEU A 12 4.28 -11.11 14.71
CA LEU A 12 3.39 -10.63 15.76
C LEU A 12 1.95 -10.52 15.28
N GLY A 13 1.78 -10.16 14.01
CA GLY A 13 0.51 -10.16 13.32
C GLY A 13 0.13 -11.55 12.83
N SER A 14 -1.17 -11.79 12.73
CA SER A 14 -1.73 -13.03 12.17
C SER A 14 -3.09 -12.79 11.57
N PHE A 15 -3.50 -13.67 10.65
CA PHE A 15 -4.83 -13.68 10.04
C PHE A 15 -5.26 -15.11 9.77
N ARG A 16 -6.51 -15.41 10.08
CA ARG A 16 -7.18 -16.68 9.77
C ARG A 16 -8.64 -16.40 9.48
N SER A 17 -9.20 -17.20 8.60
CA SER A 17 -10.60 -17.15 8.20
C SER A 17 -11.17 -18.53 7.91
N ASN A 18 -12.43 -18.59 7.49
CA ASN A 18 -13.01 -19.82 6.94
C ASN A 18 -12.63 -20.09 5.47
N ASP A 19 -11.82 -19.22 4.84
CA ASP A 19 -11.36 -19.39 3.46
C ASP A 19 -9.83 -19.59 3.43
N PRO A 20 -9.34 -20.83 3.23
CA PRO A 20 -7.90 -21.11 3.23
C PRO A 20 -7.13 -20.37 2.13
N ARG A 21 -7.80 -19.95 1.04
CA ARG A 21 -7.16 -19.17 -0.02
C ARG A 21 -6.81 -17.75 0.46
N VAL A 22 -7.71 -17.12 1.20
CA VAL A 22 -7.46 -15.81 1.81
C VAL A 22 -6.34 -15.90 2.85
N ASP A 23 -6.35 -16.96 3.68
CA ASP A 23 -5.28 -17.23 4.64
C ASP A 23 -3.92 -17.37 3.96
N SER A 24 -3.88 -18.11 2.84
CA SER A 24 -2.66 -18.30 2.04
C SER A 24 -2.15 -17.00 1.44
N ILE A 25 -3.05 -16.14 0.96
CA ILE A 25 -2.68 -14.82 0.42
C ILE A 25 -2.03 -13.96 1.52
N TRP A 26 -2.65 -13.91 2.71
CA TRP A 26 -2.07 -13.17 3.84
C TRP A 26 -0.67 -13.68 4.20
N ALA A 27 -0.51 -14.99 4.33
CA ALA A 27 0.75 -15.63 4.71
C ALA A 27 1.84 -15.43 3.65
N THR A 28 1.50 -15.53 2.36
CA THR A 28 2.43 -15.33 1.26
C THR A 28 2.92 -13.87 1.19
N GLY A 29 2.04 -12.89 1.38
CA GLY A 29 2.44 -11.48 1.42
C GLY A 29 3.33 -11.17 2.62
N ALA A 30 3.01 -11.71 3.80
CA ALA A 30 3.85 -11.59 4.99
C ALA A 30 5.25 -12.20 4.78
N TYR A 31 5.33 -13.37 4.14
CA TYR A 31 6.61 -14.02 3.83
C TYR A 31 7.38 -13.27 2.72
N THR A 32 6.70 -12.76 1.70
CA THR A 32 7.32 -11.91 0.67
C THR A 32 8.03 -10.74 1.30
N LEU A 33 7.34 -10.03 2.18
CA LEU A 33 7.93 -8.87 2.86
C LEU A 33 9.06 -9.26 3.81
N HIS A 34 8.97 -10.39 4.49
CA HIS A 34 10.04 -10.86 5.37
C HIS A 34 11.37 -11.00 4.61
N LEU A 35 11.33 -11.51 3.38
CA LEU A 35 12.52 -11.63 2.55
C LEU A 35 13.09 -10.27 2.12
N ASN A 36 12.25 -9.25 2.01
CA ASN A 36 12.65 -7.89 1.63
C ASN A 36 13.15 -7.07 2.82
N LEU A 37 12.84 -7.50 4.05
CA LEU A 37 13.24 -6.82 5.27
C LEU A 37 14.68 -7.22 5.64
N GLN A 38 15.65 -6.52 5.04
CA GLN A 38 17.09 -6.72 5.18
C GLN A 38 17.69 -5.67 6.15
N GLU A 39 18.90 -5.17 5.92
CA GLU A 39 19.46 -4.01 6.63
C GLU A 39 18.58 -2.78 6.47
N TYR A 40 18.06 -2.60 5.26
CA TYR A 40 16.99 -1.70 4.88
C TYR A 40 15.78 -2.53 4.45
N LEU A 41 14.63 -1.90 4.35
CA LEU A 41 13.52 -2.45 3.57
C LEU A 41 13.83 -2.21 2.10
N VAL A 42 13.95 -3.27 1.30
CA VAL A 42 14.31 -3.22 -0.12
C VAL A 42 13.18 -3.80 -0.96
N GLU A 43 13.02 -3.29 -2.18
CA GLU A 43 11.95 -3.68 -3.09
C GLU A 43 11.92 -5.18 -3.40
N ALA A 44 13.11 -5.80 -3.50
CA ALA A 44 13.27 -7.22 -3.84
C ALA A 44 14.65 -7.76 -3.42
N PRO A 45 14.76 -9.04 -2.99
CA PRO A 45 16.03 -9.63 -2.60
C PRO A 45 16.88 -10.05 -3.82
N LYS A 46 16.30 -10.09 -5.02
CA LYS A 46 16.94 -10.66 -6.23
C LYS A 46 17.70 -9.65 -7.07
N ARG A 47 17.07 -8.52 -7.43
CA ARG A 47 17.59 -7.68 -8.52
C ARG A 47 18.36 -6.48 -8.02
N ASP A 48 17.69 -5.36 -7.83
CA ASP A 48 18.36 -4.11 -7.51
C ASP A 48 18.80 -4.09 -6.04
N ARG A 49 17.98 -4.62 -5.13
CA ARG A 49 18.23 -4.67 -3.69
C ARG A 49 18.44 -3.25 -3.14
N LEU A 50 17.62 -2.33 -3.63
CA LEU A 50 17.69 -0.91 -3.32
C LEU A 50 16.46 -0.47 -2.52
N VAL A 51 16.58 0.71 -1.92
CA VAL A 51 15.46 1.43 -1.31
C VAL A 51 14.74 2.19 -2.42
N TRP A 52 13.77 1.54 -3.07
CA TRP A 52 12.85 2.19 -4.01
C TRP A 52 11.66 2.73 -3.23
N LEU A 53 11.69 4.03 -2.96
CA LEU A 53 10.79 4.62 -1.96
C LEU A 53 9.30 4.50 -2.29
N GLY A 54 8.92 4.54 -3.57
CA GLY A 54 7.52 4.33 -3.97
C GLY A 54 7.00 2.97 -3.58
N ASP A 55 7.83 1.95 -3.69
CA ASP A 55 7.52 0.57 -3.33
C ASP A 55 7.24 0.42 -1.82
N LEU A 56 7.92 1.25 -1.01
CA LEU A 56 7.90 1.12 0.45
C LEU A 56 6.52 1.36 1.08
N HIS A 57 5.58 2.05 0.44
CA HIS A 57 4.33 2.37 1.12
C HIS A 57 3.51 1.11 1.48
N PRO A 58 3.15 0.19 0.55
CA PRO A 58 2.50 -1.06 0.93
C PRO A 58 3.41 -1.97 1.76
N GLU A 59 4.72 -1.90 1.56
CA GLU A 59 5.70 -2.67 2.33
C GLU A 59 5.73 -2.26 3.79
N VAL A 60 5.81 -0.97 4.10
CA VAL A 60 5.77 -0.45 5.47
C VAL A 60 4.44 -0.79 6.13
N ARG A 61 3.31 -0.65 5.42
CA ARG A 61 2.00 -1.04 5.94
C ARG A 61 1.96 -2.53 6.30
N THR A 62 2.51 -3.38 5.45
CA THR A 62 2.60 -4.83 5.70
C THR A 62 3.57 -5.14 6.83
N ALA A 63 4.74 -4.48 6.89
CA ALA A 63 5.70 -4.66 7.99
C ALA A 63 5.06 -4.34 9.34
N LEU A 64 4.38 -3.20 9.42
CA LEU A 64 3.70 -2.78 10.65
C LEU A 64 2.56 -3.73 11.05
N ALA A 65 1.86 -4.32 10.08
CA ALA A 65 0.79 -5.27 10.33
C ALA A 65 1.28 -6.66 10.77
N VAL A 66 2.49 -7.08 10.35
CA VAL A 66 3.03 -8.42 10.60
C VAL A 66 4.08 -8.42 11.71
N PHE A 67 5.07 -7.53 11.63
CA PHE A 67 6.25 -7.53 12.51
C PHE A 67 6.22 -6.43 13.56
N GLY A 68 5.39 -5.39 13.34
CA GLY A 68 5.45 -4.16 14.11
C GLY A 68 6.60 -3.25 13.66
N ASP A 69 7.01 -2.35 14.55
CA ASP A 69 8.11 -1.43 14.26
C ASP A 69 9.45 -2.18 14.12
N ASN A 70 10.24 -1.77 13.14
CA ASN A 70 11.56 -2.31 12.87
C ASN A 70 12.50 -1.20 12.39
N GLU A 71 13.74 -1.22 12.84
CA GLU A 71 14.74 -0.21 12.49
C GLU A 71 15.02 -0.09 10.98
N ALA A 72 14.82 -1.17 10.20
CA ALA A 72 14.99 -1.12 8.75
C ALA A 72 14.02 -0.15 8.07
N LEU A 73 12.84 0.10 8.67
CA LEU A 73 11.85 1.05 8.14
C LEU A 73 12.37 2.49 8.26
N SER A 74 12.75 2.93 9.46
CA SER A 74 13.29 4.27 9.66
C SER A 74 14.61 4.47 8.91
N ARG A 75 15.51 3.48 8.90
CA ARG A 75 16.75 3.54 8.12
C ARG A 75 16.49 3.75 6.63
N GLY A 76 15.52 3.05 6.04
CA GLY A 76 15.17 3.21 4.63
C GLY A 76 14.64 4.61 4.31
N LEU A 77 13.79 5.16 5.19
CA LEU A 77 13.24 6.51 5.05
C LEU A 77 14.31 7.61 5.19
N ASP A 78 15.21 7.46 6.17
CA ASP A 78 16.32 8.38 6.39
C ASP A 78 17.34 8.31 5.24
N PHE A 79 17.68 7.10 4.77
CA PHE A 79 18.54 6.90 3.62
C PHE A 79 18.00 7.60 2.37
N ALA A 80 16.72 7.41 2.04
CA ALA A 80 16.12 8.05 0.88
C ALA A 80 16.14 9.59 0.97
N ARG A 81 15.91 10.16 2.17
CA ARG A 81 16.04 11.60 2.41
C ARG A 81 17.48 12.08 2.20
N ASP A 82 18.44 11.40 2.81
CA ASP A 82 19.85 11.82 2.84
C ASP A 82 20.51 11.73 1.45
N GLU A 83 20.11 10.72 0.65
CA GLU A 83 20.56 10.55 -0.74
C GLU A 83 19.84 11.45 -1.75
N THR A 84 18.82 12.20 -1.30
CA THR A 84 18.02 13.06 -2.20
C THR A 84 17.99 14.50 -1.72
N PRO A 85 19.06 15.28 -1.90
CA PRO A 85 19.03 16.71 -1.63
C PRO A 85 17.96 17.41 -2.46
N LEU A 86 17.15 18.26 -1.81
CA LEU A 86 16.13 19.05 -2.52
C LEU A 86 16.80 20.10 -3.44
N PRO A 87 16.24 20.39 -4.62
CA PRO A 87 14.90 20.00 -5.11
C PRO A 87 14.84 18.66 -5.87
N GLY A 88 15.80 17.77 -5.70
CA GLY A 88 15.78 16.44 -6.33
C GLY A 88 14.55 15.60 -5.94
N TRP A 89 14.19 14.65 -6.81
CA TRP A 89 13.11 13.69 -6.56
C TRP A 89 13.70 12.34 -6.12
N MET A 90 13.12 11.73 -5.11
CA MET A 90 13.55 10.43 -4.60
C MET A 90 13.50 9.39 -5.72
N ASN A 91 14.60 8.65 -5.87
CA ASN A 91 14.82 7.72 -6.99
C ASN A 91 14.57 8.33 -8.39
N GLY A 92 14.59 9.67 -8.52
CA GLY A 92 14.30 10.37 -9.77
C GLY A 92 12.82 10.43 -10.17
N MET A 93 11.91 10.01 -9.31
CA MET A 93 10.45 9.93 -9.55
C MET A 93 9.69 10.94 -8.70
N CYS A 94 8.85 11.78 -9.32
CA CYS A 94 8.02 12.75 -8.58
C CYS A 94 7.11 12.06 -7.55
N SER A 95 6.45 10.97 -7.93
CA SER A 95 5.57 10.21 -7.05
C SER A 95 6.27 9.65 -5.82
N TYR A 96 7.57 9.33 -5.90
CA TYR A 96 8.29 8.70 -4.80
C TYR A 96 8.54 9.68 -3.65
N SER A 97 8.79 10.96 -3.94
CA SER A 97 8.82 11.99 -2.90
C SER A 97 7.44 12.24 -2.27
N LEU A 98 6.34 12.06 -3.02
CA LEU A 98 4.99 12.12 -2.46
C LEU A 98 4.74 10.94 -1.51
N TRP A 99 5.15 9.74 -1.90
CA TRP A 99 5.05 8.55 -1.05
C TRP A 99 5.87 8.70 0.23
N TRP A 100 7.03 9.33 0.19
CA TRP A 100 7.84 9.56 1.40
C TRP A 100 7.03 10.30 2.49
N VAL A 101 6.26 11.31 2.12
CA VAL A 101 5.41 12.07 3.06
C VAL A 101 4.30 11.17 3.63
N LEU A 102 3.63 10.40 2.77
CA LEU A 102 2.55 9.50 3.19
C LEU A 102 3.06 8.37 4.10
N ILE A 103 4.22 7.80 3.80
CA ILE A 103 4.84 6.77 4.63
C ILE A 103 5.20 7.33 6.01
N HIS A 104 5.77 8.55 6.08
CA HIS A 104 6.10 9.18 7.35
C HIS A 104 4.86 9.47 8.20
N ARG A 105 3.76 9.88 7.58
CA ARG A 105 2.48 10.07 8.26
C ARG A 105 1.98 8.75 8.85
N ASP A 106 1.95 7.67 8.07
CA ASP A 106 1.50 6.36 8.52
C ASP A 106 2.42 5.79 9.62
N TYR A 107 3.72 5.98 9.46
CA TYR A 107 4.72 5.56 10.44
C TYR A 107 4.62 6.34 11.75
N TYR A 108 4.35 7.66 11.68
CA TYR A 108 4.07 8.48 12.85
C TYR A 108 2.78 8.05 13.55
N MET A 109 1.73 7.76 12.80
CA MET A 109 0.48 7.24 13.36
C MET A 109 0.70 5.92 14.11
N TYR A 110 1.58 5.06 13.62
CA TYR A 110 1.91 3.81 14.29
C TYR A 110 2.81 4.02 15.52
N ARG A 111 3.93 4.72 15.39
CA ARG A 111 4.93 4.89 16.46
C ARG A 111 4.56 5.94 17.49
N GLY A 112 3.99 7.05 17.06
CA GLY A 112 3.77 8.24 17.90
C GLY A 112 5.07 8.94 18.32
N ASP A 113 6.18 8.64 17.65
CA ASP A 113 7.50 9.20 17.98
C ASP A 113 7.68 10.60 17.39
N LEU A 114 7.33 11.59 18.18
CA LEU A 114 7.48 13.00 17.79
C LEU A 114 8.95 13.40 17.65
N ASN A 115 9.89 12.76 18.36
CA ASN A 115 11.31 13.09 18.22
C ASN A 115 11.86 12.65 16.88
N TYR A 116 11.48 11.45 16.42
CA TYR A 116 11.81 11.01 15.07
C TYR A 116 11.18 11.92 14.00
N LEU A 117 9.91 12.30 14.18
CA LEU A 117 9.25 13.22 13.26
C LEU A 117 9.94 14.61 13.21
N LYS A 118 10.44 15.14 14.35
CA LYS A 118 11.24 16.38 14.39
C LYS A 118 12.53 16.28 13.58
N GLN A 119 13.16 15.12 13.50
CA GLN A 119 14.35 14.93 12.67
C GLN A 119 14.05 15.09 11.18
N GLN A 120 12.80 14.84 10.77
CA GLN A 120 12.34 14.98 9.39
C GLN A 120 11.85 16.40 9.07
N GLN A 121 11.63 17.25 10.08
CA GLN A 121 10.88 18.51 9.97
C GLN A 121 11.44 19.44 8.88
N GLN A 122 12.75 19.65 8.84
CA GLN A 122 13.35 20.58 7.86
C GLN A 122 13.11 20.10 6.43
N TYR A 123 13.41 18.83 6.16
CA TYR A 123 13.22 18.24 4.82
C TYR A 123 11.73 18.23 4.42
N LEU A 124 10.85 17.82 5.34
CA LEU A 124 9.41 17.84 5.13
C LEU A 124 8.92 19.25 4.77
N SER A 125 9.29 20.25 5.56
CA SER A 125 8.86 21.64 5.34
C SER A 125 9.32 22.19 4.00
N ASP A 126 10.56 21.92 3.61
CA ASP A 126 11.11 22.39 2.34
C ASP A 126 10.51 21.64 1.14
N LEU A 127 10.31 20.32 1.25
CA LEU A 127 9.61 19.55 0.24
C LEU A 127 8.17 20.06 0.05
N MET A 128 7.43 20.32 1.13
CA MET A 128 6.05 20.84 1.02
C MET A 128 6.01 22.20 0.31
N LYS A 129 6.97 23.09 0.55
CA LYS A 129 7.08 24.39 -0.18
C LYS A 129 7.35 24.17 -1.67
N ILE A 130 8.24 23.25 -2.01
CA ILE A 130 8.51 22.88 -3.42
C ILE A 130 7.22 22.35 -4.06
N LEU A 131 6.52 21.44 -3.41
CA LEU A 131 5.27 20.88 -3.93
C LEU A 131 4.20 21.95 -4.12
N MET A 132 4.05 22.89 -3.18
CA MET A 132 3.11 24.03 -3.34
C MET A 132 3.42 24.88 -4.57
N SER A 133 4.71 25.07 -4.91
CA SER A 133 5.11 25.82 -6.11
C SER A 133 4.75 25.10 -7.42
N LYS A 134 4.39 23.81 -7.34
CA LYS A 134 3.96 22.97 -8.48
C LYS A 134 2.43 22.88 -8.61
N VAL A 135 1.68 23.70 -7.87
CA VAL A 135 0.21 23.79 -7.97
C VAL A 135 -0.17 25.19 -8.44
N ASP A 136 -0.92 25.26 -9.55
CA ASP A 136 -1.38 26.54 -10.09
C ASP A 136 -2.54 27.16 -9.28
N ALA A 137 -2.98 28.35 -9.71
CA ALA A 137 -4.07 29.08 -9.04
C ALA A 137 -5.40 28.33 -9.12
N GLU A 138 -5.59 27.53 -10.17
CA GLU A 138 -6.78 26.71 -10.41
C GLU A 138 -6.74 25.39 -9.62
N GLY A 139 -5.61 25.05 -8.99
CA GLY A 139 -5.42 23.84 -8.20
C GLY A 139 -4.95 22.62 -9.02
N ARG A 140 -4.42 22.83 -10.24
CA ARG A 140 -3.85 21.74 -11.04
C ARG A 140 -2.39 21.53 -10.68
N GLU A 141 -1.96 20.28 -10.67
CA GLU A 141 -0.56 19.93 -10.45
C GLU A 141 0.27 20.09 -11.73
N HIS A 142 1.51 20.49 -11.57
CA HIS A 142 2.53 20.67 -12.61
C HIS A 142 3.87 20.09 -12.15
N LEU A 143 3.86 18.82 -11.72
CA LEU A 143 5.09 18.13 -11.33
C LEU A 143 6.01 17.95 -12.54
N ASP A 144 7.25 18.37 -12.40
CA ASP A 144 8.30 18.34 -13.43
C ASP A 144 9.66 18.00 -12.83
N GLY A 145 10.67 17.88 -13.67
CA GLY A 145 12.05 17.64 -13.23
C GLY A 145 12.32 16.22 -12.76
N GLY A 146 11.36 15.29 -12.89
CA GLY A 146 11.49 13.88 -12.54
C GLY A 146 10.54 12.99 -13.33
N GLY A 147 10.68 11.68 -13.17
CA GLY A 147 9.78 10.71 -13.79
C GLY A 147 8.35 10.85 -13.25
N ARG A 148 7.39 10.93 -14.16
CA ARG A 148 5.96 10.90 -13.85
C ARG A 148 5.49 9.45 -13.92
N PHE A 149 5.33 8.81 -12.77
CA PHE A 149 5.13 7.37 -12.68
C PHE A 149 4.14 7.01 -11.58
N LEU A 150 3.24 6.10 -11.85
CA LEU A 150 2.41 5.42 -10.87
C LEU A 150 2.87 3.97 -10.70
N ASP A 151 2.62 3.17 -11.74
CA ASP A 151 3.08 1.79 -11.85
C ASP A 151 3.35 1.42 -13.32
N TRP A 152 3.86 0.21 -13.56
CA TRP A 152 4.23 -0.22 -14.90
C TRP A 152 3.04 -0.30 -15.88
N PRO A 153 1.87 -0.86 -15.49
CA PRO A 153 0.72 -0.94 -16.39
C PRO A 153 0.21 0.41 -16.91
N THR A 154 0.43 1.49 -16.16
CA THR A 154 -0.03 2.84 -16.52
C THR A 154 1.06 3.72 -17.13
N SER A 155 2.29 3.22 -17.28
CA SER A 155 3.45 4.03 -17.70
C SER A 155 3.26 4.79 -19.01
N GLU A 156 2.49 4.24 -19.94
CA GLU A 156 2.16 4.84 -21.24
C GLU A 156 0.80 5.57 -21.25
N ASP A 157 0.02 5.49 -20.17
CA ASP A 157 -1.29 6.17 -20.05
C ASP A 157 -1.12 7.52 -19.35
N THR A 158 -0.89 8.56 -20.14
CA THR A 158 -0.70 9.93 -19.64
C THR A 158 -1.89 10.44 -18.84
N LEU A 159 -3.13 10.07 -19.20
CA LEU A 159 -4.33 10.50 -18.47
C LEU A 159 -4.36 9.85 -17.07
N ALA A 160 -4.11 8.53 -17.00
CA ALA A 160 -4.03 7.82 -15.74
C ALA A 160 -2.93 8.39 -14.84
N VAL A 161 -1.72 8.61 -15.38
CA VAL A 161 -0.59 9.16 -14.64
C VAL A 161 -0.90 10.56 -14.11
N ASN A 162 -1.46 11.44 -14.92
CA ASN A 162 -1.81 12.79 -14.51
C ASN A 162 -2.89 12.80 -13.41
N ALA A 163 -3.95 12.01 -13.58
CA ALA A 163 -5.01 11.91 -12.58
C ALA A 163 -4.50 11.30 -11.27
N GLY A 164 -3.69 10.26 -11.36
CA GLY A 164 -3.12 9.62 -10.19
C GLY A 164 -2.14 10.51 -9.43
N LEU A 165 -1.25 11.23 -10.11
CA LEU A 165 -0.31 12.17 -9.48
C LEU A 165 -1.04 13.34 -8.84
N HIS A 166 -2.11 13.85 -9.46
CA HIS A 166 -2.95 14.90 -8.87
C HIS A 166 -3.55 14.43 -7.54
N ALA A 167 -4.17 13.26 -7.52
CA ALA A 167 -4.76 12.69 -6.31
C ALA A 167 -3.71 12.38 -5.23
N LEU A 168 -2.58 11.80 -5.62
CA LEU A 168 -1.48 11.48 -4.71
C LEU A 168 -0.91 12.75 -4.07
N MET A 169 -0.74 13.82 -4.84
CA MET A 169 -0.24 15.10 -4.35
C MET A 169 -1.22 15.77 -3.38
N LEU A 170 -2.54 15.67 -3.65
CA LEU A 170 -3.57 16.15 -2.72
C LEU A 170 -3.45 15.42 -1.37
N MET A 171 -3.42 14.07 -1.37
CA MET A 171 -3.24 13.28 -0.15
C MET A 171 -1.93 13.62 0.56
N THR A 172 -0.87 13.94 -0.18
CA THR A 172 0.42 14.38 0.36
C THR A 172 0.30 15.69 1.13
N PHE A 173 -0.47 16.67 0.62
CA PHE A 173 -0.71 17.92 1.35
C PHE A 173 -1.53 17.70 2.62
N GLU A 174 -2.53 16.82 2.59
CA GLU A 174 -3.30 16.47 3.79
C GLU A 174 -2.41 15.81 4.86
N ALA A 175 -1.58 14.84 4.47
CA ALA A 175 -0.63 14.17 5.36
C ALA A 175 0.45 15.12 5.89
N GLY A 176 0.97 15.98 5.03
CA GLY A 176 1.94 17.02 5.40
C GLY A 176 1.37 18.01 6.41
N ALA A 177 0.13 18.46 6.21
CA ALA A 177 -0.55 19.35 7.14
C ALA A 177 -0.75 18.71 8.52
N GLU A 178 -1.12 17.42 8.58
CA GLU A 178 -1.26 16.66 9.83
C GLU A 178 0.06 16.61 10.60
N MET A 179 1.16 16.24 9.92
CA MET A 179 2.49 16.16 10.55
C MET A 179 3.05 17.52 10.97
N LEU A 180 2.88 18.57 10.15
CA LEU A 180 3.32 19.93 10.46
C LEU A 180 2.56 20.49 11.67
N ASN A 181 1.26 20.22 11.78
CA ASN A 181 0.47 20.57 12.97
C ASN A 181 1.01 19.86 14.23
N ALA A 182 1.37 18.57 14.13
CA ALA A 182 1.98 17.83 15.23
C ALA A 182 3.36 18.40 15.63
N LEU A 183 4.11 18.95 14.67
CA LEU A 183 5.40 19.62 14.86
C LEU A 183 5.28 21.05 15.37
N GLY A 184 4.07 21.63 15.36
CA GLY A 184 3.80 23.00 15.80
C GLY A 184 3.93 24.07 14.70
N ASP A 185 4.24 23.70 13.46
CA ASP A 185 4.28 24.61 12.31
C ASP A 185 2.88 24.80 11.71
N LYS A 186 2.06 25.56 12.45
CA LYS A 186 0.65 25.77 12.08
C LYS A 186 0.49 26.61 10.82
N GLU A 187 1.43 27.49 10.52
CA GLU A 187 1.35 28.37 9.34
C GLU A 187 1.52 27.54 8.06
N LEU A 188 2.59 26.74 7.98
CA LEU A 188 2.83 25.89 6.82
C LEU A 188 1.75 24.80 6.69
N ALA A 189 1.28 24.25 7.82
CA ALA A 189 0.14 23.31 7.83
C ALA A 189 -1.13 23.92 7.21
N ALA A 190 -1.44 25.17 7.56
CA ALA A 190 -2.60 25.88 6.99
C ALA A 190 -2.43 26.13 5.47
N GLN A 191 -1.20 26.45 5.01
CA GLN A 191 -0.89 26.60 3.59
C GLN A 191 -1.06 25.27 2.83
N CYS A 192 -0.62 24.15 3.41
CA CYS A 192 -0.84 22.79 2.86
C CYS A 192 -2.33 22.49 2.74
N THR A 193 -3.11 22.73 3.79
CA THR A 193 -4.56 22.52 3.79
C THR A 193 -5.24 23.36 2.70
N ALA A 194 -4.92 24.65 2.61
CA ALA A 194 -5.49 25.53 1.58
C ALA A 194 -5.13 25.07 0.15
N THR A 195 -3.95 24.48 -0.02
CA THR A 195 -3.53 23.93 -1.31
C THR A 195 -4.31 22.66 -1.64
N ALA A 196 -4.46 21.73 -0.68
CA ALA A 196 -5.29 20.53 -0.84
C ALA A 196 -6.74 20.90 -1.19
N ASP A 197 -7.32 21.89 -0.51
CA ASP A 197 -8.70 22.38 -0.77
C ASP A 197 -8.88 22.94 -2.19
N ARG A 198 -7.85 23.57 -2.75
CA ARG A 198 -7.88 24.02 -4.15
C ARG A 198 -7.79 22.84 -5.10
N MET A 199 -6.88 21.90 -4.87
CA MET A 199 -6.70 20.72 -5.71
C MET A 199 -7.95 19.83 -5.72
N LYS A 200 -8.65 19.73 -4.60
CA LYS A 200 -9.88 18.92 -4.45
C LYS A 200 -11.03 19.39 -5.34
N LYS A 201 -10.99 20.63 -5.83
CA LYS A 201 -11.99 21.17 -6.75
C LYS A 201 -11.76 20.77 -8.21
N VAL A 202 -10.61 20.19 -8.51
CA VAL A 202 -10.25 19.73 -9.85
C VAL A 202 -10.50 18.23 -9.93
N THR A 203 -11.28 17.79 -10.90
CA THR A 203 -11.50 16.37 -11.19
C THR A 203 -10.81 16.04 -12.51
N PRO A 204 -9.61 15.43 -12.48
CA PRO A 204 -8.94 14.98 -13.69
C PRO A 204 -9.69 13.81 -14.35
N ASP A 205 -9.37 13.51 -15.60
CA ASP A 205 -9.88 12.29 -16.25
C ASP A 205 -9.20 11.05 -15.66
N TYR A 206 -9.95 10.32 -14.83
CA TYR A 206 -9.48 9.17 -14.05
C TYR A 206 -9.99 7.83 -14.58
N LYS A 207 -10.83 7.85 -15.64
CA LYS A 207 -11.58 6.65 -16.05
C LYS A 207 -10.78 5.70 -16.92
N THR A 208 -9.55 6.05 -17.28
CA THR A 208 -8.71 5.24 -18.16
C THR A 208 -8.05 4.06 -17.46
N SER A 209 -7.91 4.11 -16.11
CA SER A 209 -7.30 3.03 -15.36
C SER A 209 -7.88 2.87 -13.95
N LYS A 210 -7.79 1.65 -13.40
CA LYS A 210 -8.15 1.38 -12.00
C LYS A 210 -7.19 2.04 -11.02
N GLN A 211 -5.93 2.25 -11.41
CA GLN A 211 -4.91 2.93 -10.62
C GLN A 211 -5.32 4.35 -10.30
N SER A 212 -5.64 5.13 -11.32
CA SER A 212 -6.08 6.51 -11.16
C SER A 212 -7.44 6.60 -10.44
N ALA A 213 -8.39 5.74 -10.78
CA ALA A 213 -9.70 5.70 -10.13
C ALA A 213 -9.59 5.42 -8.63
N ALA A 214 -8.71 4.50 -8.23
CA ALA A 214 -8.46 4.20 -6.82
C ALA A 214 -7.90 5.42 -6.07
N LEU A 215 -6.88 6.09 -6.61
CA LEU A 215 -6.30 7.27 -5.97
C LEU A 215 -7.29 8.44 -5.89
N ILE A 216 -8.07 8.69 -6.93
CA ILE A 216 -9.11 9.73 -6.97
C ILE A 216 -10.18 9.49 -5.89
N ALA A 217 -10.59 8.23 -5.69
CA ALA A 217 -11.51 7.85 -4.63
C ALA A 217 -10.88 8.04 -3.24
N LEU A 218 -9.64 7.60 -3.04
CA LEU A 218 -8.92 7.72 -1.77
C LEU A 218 -8.63 9.18 -1.39
N ALA A 219 -8.39 10.03 -2.38
CA ALA A 219 -8.22 11.47 -2.18
C ALA A 219 -9.57 12.21 -1.95
N GLY A 220 -10.70 11.53 -2.05
CA GLY A 220 -12.04 12.10 -1.88
C GLY A 220 -12.39 13.17 -2.93
N ILE A 221 -11.79 13.10 -4.12
CA ILE A 221 -12.11 13.97 -5.26
C ILE A 221 -13.44 13.55 -5.87
N VAL A 222 -13.67 12.24 -5.94
CA VAL A 222 -14.93 11.63 -6.37
C VAL A 222 -15.37 10.66 -5.27
N PRO A 223 -16.68 10.54 -4.99
CA PRO A 223 -17.18 9.52 -4.05
C PRO A 223 -16.69 8.13 -4.42
N ALA A 224 -16.25 7.36 -3.41
CA ALA A 224 -15.68 6.04 -3.65
C ALA A 224 -16.67 5.10 -4.34
N GLU A 225 -17.95 5.19 -4.01
CA GLU A 225 -19.03 4.40 -4.63
C GLU A 225 -19.14 4.71 -6.13
N THR A 226 -18.93 5.97 -6.52
CA THR A 226 -18.95 6.39 -7.95
C THR A 226 -17.75 5.80 -8.68
N ALA A 227 -16.53 5.98 -8.15
CA ALA A 227 -15.31 5.46 -8.75
C ALA A 227 -15.33 3.91 -8.81
N ASN A 228 -15.90 3.26 -7.79
CA ASN A 228 -16.07 1.81 -7.77
C ASN A 228 -16.98 1.36 -8.92
N LYS A 229 -18.20 1.89 -8.95
CA LYS A 229 -19.20 1.52 -9.97
C LYS A 229 -18.76 1.81 -11.41
N GLU A 230 -18.08 2.94 -11.62
CA GLU A 230 -17.70 3.36 -12.97
C GLU A 230 -16.44 2.65 -13.49
N VAL A 231 -15.51 2.27 -12.59
CA VAL A 231 -14.17 1.78 -12.98
C VAL A 231 -13.72 0.55 -12.22
N LEU A 232 -13.72 0.57 -10.86
CA LEU A 232 -13.01 -0.44 -10.08
C LEU A 232 -13.66 -1.82 -10.15
N GLU A 233 -15.01 -1.92 -10.09
CA GLU A 233 -15.73 -3.18 -10.18
C GLU A 233 -15.78 -3.74 -11.62
N VAL A 234 -15.59 -2.89 -12.62
CA VAL A 234 -15.72 -3.29 -14.03
C VAL A 234 -14.64 -4.31 -14.40
N GLY A 235 -15.06 -5.49 -14.85
CA GLY A 235 -14.16 -6.56 -15.27
C GLY A 235 -13.46 -7.29 -14.10
N GLY A 236 -13.90 -7.10 -12.85
CA GLY A 236 -13.35 -7.78 -11.69
C GLY A 236 -11.87 -7.51 -11.51
N ALA A 237 -11.06 -8.56 -11.37
CA ALA A 237 -9.61 -8.45 -11.16
C ALA A 237 -8.80 -8.05 -12.42
N HIS A 238 -9.42 -7.94 -13.59
CA HIS A 238 -8.74 -7.38 -14.77
C HIS A 238 -8.41 -5.91 -14.57
N GLY A 239 -7.18 -5.53 -14.93
CA GLY A 239 -6.65 -4.18 -14.72
C GLY A 239 -6.05 -3.95 -13.31
N PHE A 240 -6.07 -4.96 -12.43
CA PHE A 240 -5.29 -4.94 -11.21
C PHE A 240 -3.80 -4.97 -11.52
N SER A 241 -2.99 -4.40 -10.63
CA SER A 241 -1.53 -4.55 -10.61
C SER A 241 -1.07 -4.98 -9.23
N THR A 242 0.10 -5.57 -9.15
CA THR A 242 0.66 -6.06 -7.89
C THR A 242 0.93 -4.94 -6.90
N PHE A 243 1.30 -3.75 -7.39
CA PHE A 243 1.52 -2.55 -6.58
C PHE A 243 0.19 -1.83 -6.27
N TYR A 244 -0.48 -1.30 -7.30
CA TYR A 244 -1.66 -0.45 -7.10
C TYR A 244 -2.93 -1.22 -6.73
N GLY A 245 -2.94 -2.52 -6.89
CA GLY A 245 -4.04 -3.36 -6.41
C GLY A 245 -4.33 -3.18 -4.92
N TYR A 246 -3.33 -2.85 -4.10
CA TYR A 246 -3.53 -2.48 -2.70
C TYR A 246 -4.45 -1.26 -2.55
N TYR A 247 -4.24 -0.22 -3.35
CA TYR A 247 -5.08 0.99 -3.33
C TYR A 247 -6.45 0.75 -3.94
N MET A 248 -6.55 -0.14 -4.94
CA MET A 248 -7.83 -0.56 -5.50
C MET A 248 -8.69 -1.26 -4.46
N LEU A 249 -8.11 -2.19 -3.70
CA LEU A 249 -8.79 -2.85 -2.57
C LEU A 249 -9.20 -1.84 -1.48
N LYS A 250 -8.37 -0.83 -1.19
CA LYS A 250 -8.73 0.24 -0.24
C LYS A 250 -9.90 1.07 -0.73
N ALA A 251 -9.91 1.45 -2.00
CA ALA A 251 -10.99 2.23 -2.60
C ALA A 251 -12.30 1.44 -2.65
N GLN A 252 -12.25 0.13 -2.97
CA GLN A 252 -13.42 -0.75 -2.90
C GLN A 252 -13.96 -0.87 -1.47
N ALA A 253 -13.08 -1.02 -0.47
CA ALA A 253 -13.48 -1.02 0.94
C ALA A 253 -14.13 0.31 1.36
N LEU A 254 -13.62 1.44 0.89
CA LEU A 254 -14.18 2.77 1.12
C LEU A 254 -15.57 2.92 0.50
N ALA A 255 -15.81 2.29 -0.66
CA ALA A 255 -17.11 2.18 -1.30
C ALA A 255 -18.08 1.18 -0.61
N GLY A 256 -17.62 0.46 0.43
CA GLY A 256 -18.39 -0.58 1.10
C GLY A 256 -18.41 -1.92 0.37
N ASP A 257 -17.67 -2.06 -0.72
CA ASP A 257 -17.66 -3.24 -1.58
C ASP A 257 -16.57 -4.24 -1.18
N TYR A 258 -16.72 -4.82 0.01
CA TYR A 258 -15.76 -5.79 0.55
C TYR A 258 -15.86 -7.17 -0.10
N THR A 259 -17.04 -7.53 -0.59
CA THR A 259 -17.26 -8.83 -1.21
C THR A 259 -16.47 -8.96 -2.51
N ASP A 260 -16.58 -7.99 -3.37
CA ASP A 260 -15.85 -7.98 -4.63
C ASP A 260 -14.35 -7.69 -4.41
N ALA A 261 -13.98 -6.87 -3.41
CA ALA A 261 -12.60 -6.68 -3.03
C ALA A 261 -11.90 -8.00 -2.63
N ILE A 262 -12.55 -8.82 -1.78
CA ILE A 262 -12.03 -10.15 -1.39
C ILE A 262 -11.99 -11.08 -2.60
N GLN A 263 -13.01 -11.06 -3.45
CA GLN A 263 -13.03 -11.90 -4.67
C GLN A 263 -11.91 -11.49 -5.64
N ASN A 264 -11.73 -10.19 -5.90
CA ASN A 264 -10.65 -9.68 -6.74
C ASN A 264 -9.26 -10.05 -6.19
N MET A 265 -9.09 -9.99 -4.86
CA MET A 265 -7.87 -10.45 -4.19
C MET A 265 -7.63 -11.95 -4.44
N LYS A 266 -8.66 -12.78 -4.28
CA LYS A 266 -8.59 -14.24 -4.52
C LYS A 266 -8.26 -14.56 -5.97
N ASP A 267 -8.79 -13.79 -6.92
CA ASP A 267 -8.56 -14.00 -8.35
C ASP A 267 -7.17 -13.55 -8.77
N TYR A 268 -6.72 -12.40 -8.30
CA TYR A 268 -5.46 -11.80 -8.70
C TYR A 268 -4.26 -12.41 -7.95
N TRP A 269 -4.14 -12.19 -6.63
CA TRP A 269 -3.03 -12.75 -5.84
C TRP A 269 -3.11 -14.27 -5.73
N GLY A 270 -4.32 -14.80 -5.56
CA GLY A 270 -4.53 -16.24 -5.64
C GLY A 270 -4.18 -16.81 -7.02
N GLY A 271 -4.27 -16.01 -8.09
CA GLY A 271 -3.81 -16.39 -9.43
C GLY A 271 -2.31 -16.65 -9.49
N MET A 272 -1.49 -15.87 -8.77
CA MET A 272 -0.06 -16.17 -8.63
C MET A 272 0.18 -17.47 -7.84
N LEU A 273 -0.60 -17.72 -6.77
CA LEU A 273 -0.53 -18.98 -6.02
C LEU A 273 -0.88 -20.20 -6.90
N ASP A 274 -1.88 -20.08 -7.78
CA ASP A 274 -2.25 -21.14 -8.75
C ASP A 274 -1.08 -21.46 -9.70
N LEU A 275 -0.26 -20.47 -10.01
CA LEU A 275 0.95 -20.61 -10.84
C LEU A 275 2.20 -20.99 -10.03
N GLY A 276 2.04 -21.44 -8.78
CA GLY A 276 3.12 -21.96 -7.95
C GLY A 276 3.90 -20.89 -7.17
N ALA A 277 3.38 -19.67 -7.05
CA ALA A 277 4.03 -18.63 -6.28
C ALA A 277 4.16 -19.01 -4.79
N THR A 278 5.36 -18.89 -4.26
CA THR A 278 5.66 -18.97 -2.82
C THR A 278 5.93 -17.60 -2.22
N THR A 279 6.09 -16.59 -3.09
CA THR A 279 6.22 -15.17 -2.82
C THR A 279 5.48 -14.41 -3.91
N PHE A 280 5.03 -13.18 -3.64
CA PHE A 280 4.35 -12.37 -4.65
C PHE A 280 5.33 -11.66 -5.57
N TRP A 281 4.91 -11.50 -6.82
CA TRP A 281 5.74 -11.08 -7.93
C TRP A 281 5.68 -9.57 -8.16
N GLU A 282 6.69 -9.05 -8.83
CA GLU A 282 6.78 -7.65 -9.24
C GLU A 282 5.65 -7.25 -10.20
N ASP A 283 5.34 -8.14 -11.13
CA ASP A 283 4.30 -7.94 -12.12
C ASP A 283 3.52 -9.23 -12.34
N PHE A 284 2.22 -9.08 -12.60
CA PHE A 284 1.31 -10.17 -12.92
C PHE A 284 0.10 -9.63 -13.68
N ASP A 285 -0.25 -10.29 -14.78
CA ASP A 285 -1.52 -10.09 -15.46
C ASP A 285 -2.36 -11.36 -15.31
N ILE A 286 -3.59 -11.21 -14.85
CA ILE A 286 -4.52 -12.33 -14.66
C ILE A 286 -4.73 -13.16 -15.95
N ASN A 287 -4.53 -12.55 -17.13
CA ASN A 287 -4.59 -13.23 -18.41
C ASN A 287 -3.48 -14.25 -18.62
N TRP A 288 -2.37 -14.16 -17.90
CA TRP A 288 -1.28 -15.16 -17.97
C TRP A 288 -1.75 -16.54 -17.57
N LYS A 289 -2.74 -16.64 -16.68
CA LYS A 289 -3.35 -17.93 -16.25
C LYS A 289 -3.87 -18.80 -17.39
N LYS A 290 -4.20 -18.21 -18.55
CA LYS A 290 -4.73 -18.96 -19.70
C LYS A 290 -3.72 -19.96 -20.23
N ASN A 291 -2.44 -19.67 -20.13
CA ASN A 291 -1.42 -20.45 -20.82
C ASN A 291 -0.05 -20.52 -20.09
N ALA A 292 0.12 -19.86 -18.95
CA ALA A 292 1.34 -19.95 -18.16
C ALA A 292 1.55 -21.35 -17.58
N ALA A 293 2.80 -21.81 -17.56
CA ALA A 293 3.25 -22.92 -16.73
C ALA A 293 3.37 -22.46 -15.28
N ARG A 294 3.28 -23.39 -14.34
CA ARG A 294 3.65 -23.13 -12.95
C ARG A 294 5.17 -22.90 -12.87
N ILE A 295 5.58 -22.02 -11.95
CA ILE A 295 7.01 -21.69 -11.77
C ILE A 295 7.79 -22.81 -11.07
N ASP A 296 7.12 -23.77 -10.45
CA ASP A 296 7.67 -24.88 -9.68
C ASP A 296 7.67 -26.22 -10.44
N GLU A 297 7.42 -26.20 -11.76
CA GLU A 297 7.40 -27.37 -12.62
C GLU A 297 8.22 -27.17 -13.90
N LEU A 298 8.59 -28.26 -14.55
CA LEU A 298 9.12 -28.19 -15.92
C LEU A 298 8.00 -27.71 -16.86
N ILE A 299 8.35 -26.84 -17.79
CA ILE A 299 7.37 -26.20 -18.67
C ILE A 299 6.71 -27.26 -19.57
N PRO A 300 5.40 -27.54 -19.42
CA PRO A 300 4.69 -28.49 -20.29
C PRO A 300 4.61 -27.99 -21.73
N ALA A 301 4.49 -28.92 -22.68
CA ALA A 301 4.29 -28.57 -24.08
C ALA A 301 3.08 -27.64 -24.27
N GLY A 302 3.26 -26.55 -25.00
CA GLY A 302 2.21 -25.53 -25.25
C GLY A 302 1.98 -24.53 -24.12
N LYS A 303 2.72 -24.61 -23.03
CA LYS A 303 2.69 -23.62 -21.94
C LYS A 303 3.84 -22.62 -22.07
N VAL A 304 3.70 -21.48 -21.44
CA VAL A 304 4.61 -20.35 -21.47
C VAL A 304 5.29 -20.18 -20.11
N ASP A 305 6.60 -19.97 -20.13
CA ASP A 305 7.41 -19.70 -18.93
C ASP A 305 7.19 -18.28 -18.46
N VAL A 306 6.61 -18.11 -17.28
CA VAL A 306 6.38 -16.80 -16.65
C VAL A 306 7.68 -16.00 -16.47
N HIS A 307 8.77 -16.68 -16.12
CA HIS A 307 10.08 -16.05 -15.96
C HIS A 307 10.62 -15.45 -17.27
N ARG A 308 10.39 -16.15 -18.38
CA ARG A 308 11.06 -15.85 -19.63
C ARG A 308 10.26 -14.92 -20.53
N THR A 309 8.94 -15.03 -20.51
CA THR A 309 8.08 -14.44 -21.53
C THR A 309 7.09 -13.43 -21.00
N TYR A 310 6.78 -13.46 -19.70
CA TYR A 310 5.89 -12.49 -19.07
C TYR A 310 6.68 -11.44 -18.28
N GLY A 311 6.04 -10.39 -17.83
CA GLY A 311 6.66 -9.19 -17.28
C GLY A 311 6.78 -8.10 -18.35
N ASP A 312 5.75 -7.96 -19.18
CA ASP A 312 5.78 -7.04 -20.32
C ASP A 312 5.74 -5.57 -19.93
N TYR A 313 5.19 -5.25 -18.77
CA TYR A 313 5.07 -3.87 -18.29
C TYR A 313 6.37 -3.35 -17.67
N CYS A 314 7.16 -4.20 -17.00
CA CYS A 314 8.40 -3.77 -16.35
C CYS A 314 9.63 -4.40 -16.97
N TYR A 315 9.87 -5.70 -16.77
CA TYR A 315 11.08 -6.38 -17.24
C TYR A 315 10.76 -7.71 -17.89
N LYS A 316 11.40 -7.95 -19.03
CA LYS A 316 11.28 -9.22 -19.74
C LYS A 316 12.31 -10.23 -19.24
N GLY A 317 11.95 -11.49 -19.34
CA GLY A 317 12.82 -12.61 -19.03
C GLY A 317 13.19 -12.69 -17.55
N TYR A 318 14.40 -13.13 -17.29
CA TYR A 318 14.88 -13.39 -15.94
C TYR A 318 15.08 -12.17 -15.04
N ARG A 319 14.83 -10.96 -15.52
CA ARG A 319 14.85 -9.75 -14.71
C ARG A 319 13.57 -9.59 -13.88
N HIS A 320 12.47 -10.21 -14.25
CA HIS A 320 11.25 -10.20 -13.48
C HIS A 320 11.50 -10.72 -12.06
N SER A 321 11.15 -9.94 -11.04
CA SER A 321 11.30 -10.35 -9.66
C SER A 321 10.10 -11.20 -9.23
N LEU A 322 10.36 -12.40 -8.73
CA LEU A 322 9.35 -13.28 -8.17
C LEU A 322 9.21 -13.16 -6.65
N ALA A 323 9.92 -12.21 -6.02
CA ALA A 323 9.73 -11.81 -4.64
C ALA A 323 9.85 -10.29 -4.58
N HIS A 324 8.72 -9.58 -4.55
CA HIS A 324 8.69 -8.14 -4.65
C HIS A 324 7.75 -7.53 -3.59
N GLY A 325 8.31 -6.66 -2.75
CA GLY A 325 7.65 -6.20 -1.54
C GLY A 325 6.36 -5.43 -1.78
N TRP A 326 6.30 -4.60 -2.83
CA TRP A 326 5.09 -3.84 -3.13
C TRP A 326 3.84 -4.71 -3.36
N ALA A 327 4.02 -5.99 -3.72
CA ALA A 327 2.92 -6.92 -3.93
C ALA A 327 2.33 -7.49 -2.61
N SER A 328 2.91 -7.16 -1.45
CA SER A 328 2.47 -7.65 -0.14
C SER A 328 1.22 -6.95 0.42
N GLY A 329 0.74 -5.90 -0.24
CA GLY A 329 -0.36 -5.06 0.21
C GLY A 329 -1.63 -5.76 0.72
N PRO A 330 -2.09 -6.90 0.15
CA PRO A 330 -3.25 -7.63 0.67
C PRO A 330 -3.14 -8.05 2.14
N THR A 331 -1.92 -8.34 2.62
CA THR A 331 -1.67 -8.69 4.03
C THR A 331 -2.02 -7.53 4.97
N ALA A 332 -1.59 -6.32 4.65
CA ALA A 332 -1.94 -5.11 5.39
C ALA A 332 -3.45 -4.82 5.26
N TRP A 333 -4.01 -4.96 4.06
CA TRP A 333 -5.42 -4.68 3.80
C TRP A 333 -6.34 -5.60 4.61
N LEU A 334 -6.05 -6.89 4.68
CA LEU A 334 -6.83 -7.86 5.47
C LEU A 334 -6.80 -7.50 6.97
N SER A 335 -5.65 -7.08 7.48
CA SER A 335 -5.51 -6.66 8.88
C SER A 335 -6.27 -5.35 9.17
N GLU A 336 -6.21 -4.36 8.29
CA GLU A 336 -6.83 -3.05 8.49
C GLU A 336 -8.34 -3.05 8.21
N TYR A 337 -8.78 -3.74 7.14
CA TYR A 337 -10.16 -3.63 6.64
C TYR A 337 -11.02 -4.83 7.01
N VAL A 338 -10.47 -6.05 7.06
CA VAL A 338 -11.26 -7.25 7.35
C VAL A 338 -11.24 -7.58 8.85
N LEU A 339 -10.06 -7.62 9.50
CA LEU A 339 -10.01 -7.58 10.97
C LEU A 339 -10.49 -6.23 11.51
N GLY A 340 -10.45 -5.19 10.70
CA GLY A 340 -11.02 -3.88 10.97
C GLY A 340 -10.26 -3.03 11.98
N VAL A 341 -8.98 -3.31 12.24
CA VAL A 341 -8.18 -2.58 13.21
C VAL A 341 -7.56 -1.34 12.56
N LYS A 342 -8.11 -0.16 12.85
CA LYS A 342 -7.68 1.13 12.29
C LYS A 342 -7.09 2.02 13.36
N ILE A 343 -5.88 2.53 13.16
CA ILE A 343 -5.23 3.48 14.07
C ILE A 343 -5.86 4.86 13.85
N VAL A 344 -6.29 5.52 14.93
CA VAL A 344 -6.92 6.85 14.86
C VAL A 344 -6.19 7.92 15.68
N GLU A 345 -5.26 7.53 16.56
CA GLU A 345 -4.38 8.47 17.27
C GLU A 345 -2.92 8.02 17.13
N PRO A 346 -1.98 8.98 17.02
CA PRO A 346 -0.56 8.68 16.92
C PRO A 346 -0.06 7.78 18.05
N GLY A 347 0.79 6.81 17.70
CA GLY A 347 1.33 5.81 18.61
C GLY A 347 0.36 4.67 18.93
N CYS A 348 -0.64 4.43 18.08
CA CYS A 348 -1.68 3.43 18.34
C CYS A 348 -2.40 3.64 19.69
N LYS A 349 -2.41 4.86 20.24
CA LYS A 349 -3.05 5.16 21.53
C LYS A 349 -4.56 4.95 21.50
N ALA A 350 -5.17 5.21 20.36
CA ALA A 350 -6.54 4.87 20.09
C ALA A 350 -6.69 4.17 18.75
N VAL A 351 -7.56 3.16 18.72
CA VAL A 351 -7.92 2.41 17.53
C VAL A 351 -9.43 2.33 17.41
N LYS A 352 -9.94 2.28 16.18
CA LYS A 352 -11.29 1.80 15.87
C LYS A 352 -11.22 0.33 15.48
N ILE A 353 -12.23 -0.44 15.82
CA ILE A 353 -12.37 -1.82 15.38
C ILE A 353 -13.70 -1.94 14.62
N GLU A 354 -13.58 -1.89 13.30
CA GLU A 354 -14.68 -1.86 12.35
C GLU A 354 -14.56 -3.03 11.37
N PRO A 355 -14.86 -4.28 11.80
CA PRO A 355 -14.71 -5.45 10.96
C PRO A 355 -15.70 -5.44 9.81
N ASN A 356 -15.26 -5.88 8.64
CA ASN A 356 -16.14 -6.22 7.55
C ASN A 356 -15.69 -7.54 6.91
N LEU A 357 -16.54 -8.55 7.01
CA LEU A 357 -16.18 -9.90 6.59
C LEU A 357 -16.39 -10.13 5.09
N GLY A 358 -17.06 -9.21 4.38
CA GLY A 358 -17.48 -9.46 3.00
C GLY A 358 -18.26 -10.78 2.90
N GLY A 359 -17.76 -11.73 2.11
CA GLY A 359 -18.33 -13.06 1.97
C GLY A 359 -17.85 -14.10 2.99
N LEU A 360 -16.94 -13.72 3.94
CA LEU A 360 -16.42 -14.63 4.95
C LEU A 360 -17.41 -14.85 6.10
N GLU A 361 -17.36 -16.01 6.73
CA GLU A 361 -18.21 -16.36 7.88
C GLU A 361 -17.58 -15.92 9.20
N TRP A 362 -16.27 -16.09 9.32
CA TRP A 362 -15.50 -15.66 10.47
C TRP A 362 -14.08 -15.28 10.08
N VAL A 363 -13.48 -14.41 10.89
CA VAL A 363 -12.06 -14.03 10.81
C VAL A 363 -11.50 -13.88 12.22
N GLU A 364 -10.23 -14.20 12.38
CA GLU A 364 -9.50 -13.93 13.61
C GLU A 364 -8.06 -13.56 13.30
N GLY A 365 -7.46 -12.78 14.17
CA GLY A 365 -6.07 -12.40 13.99
C GLY A 365 -5.54 -11.51 15.09
N THR A 366 -4.28 -11.14 14.89
CA THR A 366 -3.55 -10.24 15.79
C THR A 366 -2.97 -9.08 14.98
N VAL A 367 -2.95 -7.89 15.60
CA VAL A 367 -2.33 -6.68 15.02
C VAL A 367 -1.35 -6.11 16.05
N PRO A 368 -0.05 -6.01 15.72
CA PRO A 368 0.92 -5.45 16.63
C PRO A 368 0.75 -3.95 16.83
N THR A 369 1.07 -3.48 18.02
CA THR A 369 1.17 -2.06 18.38
C THR A 369 2.40 -1.85 19.27
N PRO A 370 2.87 -0.62 19.49
CA PRO A 370 3.95 -0.34 20.44
C PRO A 370 3.69 -0.80 21.88
N TYR A 371 2.43 -1.10 22.23
CA TYR A 371 2.00 -1.54 23.56
C TYR A 371 1.80 -3.05 23.69
N GLY A 372 1.95 -3.80 22.61
CA GLY A 372 1.65 -5.22 22.50
C GLY A 372 0.65 -5.49 21.38
N VAL A 373 0.12 -6.70 21.31
CA VAL A 373 -0.76 -7.11 20.21
C VAL A 373 -2.24 -6.93 20.55
N ILE A 374 -3.00 -6.39 19.63
CA ILE A 374 -4.46 -6.44 19.63
C ILE A 374 -4.87 -7.80 19.09
N LYS A 375 -5.82 -8.47 19.75
CA LYS A 375 -6.39 -9.73 19.29
C LYS A 375 -7.85 -9.54 18.98
N VAL A 376 -8.29 -9.98 17.82
CA VAL A 376 -9.69 -9.91 17.41
C VAL A 376 -10.17 -11.24 16.84
N ARG A 377 -11.43 -11.56 17.11
CA ARG A 377 -12.20 -12.59 16.42
C ARG A 377 -13.58 -12.05 16.11
N HIS A 378 -13.98 -12.16 14.87
CA HIS A 378 -15.27 -11.70 14.37
C HIS A 378 -15.97 -12.87 13.69
N GLU A 379 -17.28 -13.02 13.96
CA GLU A 379 -18.09 -14.14 13.49
C GLU A 379 -19.48 -13.63 13.08
N LYS A 380 -19.87 -13.96 11.85
CA LYS A 380 -21.20 -13.62 11.33
C LYS A 380 -22.23 -14.51 11.97
N GLN A 381 -23.25 -13.89 12.57
CA GLN A 381 -24.36 -14.59 13.20
C GLN A 381 -25.47 -14.89 12.17
N ALA A 382 -26.40 -15.77 12.52
CA ALA A 382 -27.52 -16.14 11.66
C ALA A 382 -28.42 -14.95 11.27
N ASP A 383 -28.46 -13.89 12.09
CA ASP A 383 -29.18 -12.63 11.81
C ASP A 383 -28.38 -11.64 10.97
N GLY A 384 -27.20 -12.03 10.50
CA GLY A 384 -26.30 -11.21 9.69
C GLY A 384 -25.42 -10.26 10.48
N LYS A 385 -25.60 -10.12 11.79
CA LYS A 385 -24.75 -9.27 12.63
C LYS A 385 -23.39 -9.92 12.88
N ILE A 386 -22.38 -9.08 13.12
CA ILE A 386 -21.04 -9.54 13.48
C ILE A 386 -20.90 -9.53 15.00
N LYS A 387 -20.62 -10.71 15.57
CA LYS A 387 -20.20 -10.84 16.97
C LYS A 387 -18.68 -10.76 17.03
N SER A 388 -18.16 -9.86 17.89
CA SER A 388 -16.75 -9.61 18.05
C SER A 388 -16.25 -9.97 19.43
N LYS A 389 -15.09 -10.66 19.51
CA LYS A 389 -14.27 -10.75 20.71
C LYS A 389 -13.02 -9.93 20.46
N ILE A 390 -12.73 -8.99 21.37
CA ILE A 390 -11.65 -8.01 21.23
C ILE A 390 -10.83 -7.99 22.51
N GLU A 391 -9.51 -8.14 22.37
CA GLU A 391 -8.54 -8.01 23.47
C GLU A 391 -7.51 -6.97 23.06
N VAL A 392 -7.35 -5.91 23.85
CA VAL A 392 -6.36 -4.84 23.57
C VAL A 392 -5.34 -4.75 24.70
N PRO A 393 -4.07 -4.44 24.38
CA PRO A 393 -3.06 -4.26 25.41
C PRO A 393 -3.31 -2.99 26.22
N LYS A 394 -2.75 -2.96 27.45
CA LYS A 394 -2.80 -1.76 28.29
C LYS A 394 -2.09 -0.60 27.56
N GLY A 395 -2.78 0.53 27.46
CA GLY A 395 -2.28 1.71 26.76
C GLY A 395 -2.94 1.96 25.39
N VAL A 396 -3.70 0.99 24.88
CA VAL A 396 -4.52 1.16 23.67
C VAL A 396 -5.98 1.33 24.06
N LYS A 397 -6.63 2.36 23.53
CA LYS A 397 -8.05 2.64 23.72
C LYS A 397 -8.83 2.27 22.45
N VAL A 398 -9.92 1.53 22.62
CA VAL A 398 -10.88 1.33 21.51
C VAL A 398 -11.89 2.48 21.56
N VAL A 399 -12.02 3.20 20.44
CA VAL A 399 -13.00 4.27 20.26
C VAL A 399 -14.10 3.81 19.30
N LYS A 400 -15.29 4.43 19.42
CA LYS A 400 -16.46 4.11 18.61
C LYS A 400 -16.39 4.83 17.25
#